data_6af037b86804d3a61eb1ba62aff44079
#
_entry.id   6af037b86804d3a61eb1ba62aff44079
#
_cell.length_a   1.000
_cell.length_b   1.000
_cell.length_c   1.000
_cell.angle_alpha   90.00
_cell.angle_beta   90.00
_cell.angle_gamma   90.00
#
_symmetry.space_group_name_H-M   'P 1'
#
loop_
_entity.id
_entity.type
_entity.pdbx_description
1 polymer ?
#
loop_
_entity_poly.entity_id
_entity_poly.type
_entity_poly.pdbx_seq_one_letter_code
_entity_poly.pdbx_strand_id
1 'polypeptide(L)'
;RGALKLLDNKKLVALDVGAQGGFFNNSIFHKKYDNFFAPIVVEPLASEAEKLIQQNYKVISKGFWSSNCKKKLYVLGKRPGSSSMYKPNKNTFDLYGFKKKNFSLFDISEEVDIECTTAKESLNKLDIKNLDFLKIDTQGSELEILKGLGEYLPLMMKIEVQVIPMYENVPSWSELIHHLY
;
A
#
# COMPACT_ATOMS: atom_id res chain seq x y z
N ARG A 1 -11.46 -2.96 -28.59
CA ARG A 1 -11.40 -1.54 -29.05
C ARG A 1 -12.62 -0.69 -28.62
N GLY A 2 -13.79 -1.29 -28.29
CA GLY A 2 -15.01 -0.56 -27.92
C GLY A 2 -15.02 0.03 -26.49
N ALA A 3 -14.61 -0.75 -25.49
CA ALA A 3 -14.69 -0.35 -24.09
C ALA A 3 -13.83 0.89 -23.74
N LEU A 4 -12.69 1.08 -24.40
CA LEU A 4 -11.79 2.22 -24.17
C LEU A 4 -12.35 3.54 -24.73
N LYS A 5 -13.28 3.50 -25.69
CA LYS A 5 -13.98 4.71 -26.19
C LYS A 5 -15.02 5.23 -25.20
N LEU A 6 -15.45 4.42 -24.24
CA LEU A 6 -16.44 4.81 -23.23
C LEU A 6 -15.87 5.70 -22.12
N LEU A 7 -14.55 5.79 -21.99
CA LEU A 7 -13.92 6.61 -20.95
C LEU A 7 -13.95 8.12 -21.27
N ASP A 8 -14.31 8.51 -22.47
CA ASP A 8 -14.55 9.92 -22.87
C ASP A 8 -13.45 10.88 -22.33
N ASN A 9 -12.18 10.50 -22.46
CA ASN A 9 -11.01 11.16 -21.90
C ASN A 9 -10.94 11.20 -20.36
N LYS A 10 -11.85 10.57 -19.64
CA LYS A 10 -11.76 10.42 -18.18
C LYS A 10 -10.76 9.34 -17.85
N LYS A 11 -9.88 9.63 -16.89
CA LYS A 11 -8.93 8.64 -16.37
C LYS A 11 -9.55 7.90 -15.19
N LEU A 12 -9.21 6.62 -15.09
CA LEU A 12 -9.52 5.79 -13.93
C LEU A 12 -8.66 6.24 -12.74
N VAL A 13 -9.29 6.54 -11.62
CA VAL A 13 -8.59 6.91 -10.40
C VAL A 13 -8.05 5.66 -9.74
N ALA A 14 -6.74 5.59 -9.58
CA ALA A 14 -6.04 4.50 -8.91
C ALA A 14 -5.41 5.01 -7.60
N LEU A 15 -5.58 4.25 -6.52
CA LEU A 15 -4.91 4.48 -5.25
C LEU A 15 -3.92 3.33 -5.01
N ASP A 16 -2.64 3.65 -4.87
CA ASP A 16 -1.57 2.69 -4.59
C ASP A 16 -0.99 2.97 -3.20
N VAL A 17 -1.26 2.09 -2.26
CA VAL A 17 -0.80 2.20 -0.87
C VAL A 17 0.38 1.25 -0.65
N GLY A 18 1.52 1.80 -0.21
CA GLY A 18 2.81 1.12 -0.24
C GLY A 18 3.44 1.17 -1.63
N ALA A 19 3.46 2.36 -2.22
CA ALA A 19 3.80 2.58 -3.62
C ALA A 19 5.30 2.72 -3.88
N GLN A 20 6.16 2.00 -3.16
CA GLN A 20 7.61 2.07 -3.36
C GLN A 20 7.98 1.85 -4.84
N GLY A 21 8.68 2.82 -5.42
CA GLY A 21 9.03 2.81 -6.84
C GLY A 21 7.93 3.29 -7.79
N GLY A 22 6.72 3.56 -7.29
CA GLY A 22 5.61 4.15 -8.04
C GLY A 22 4.67 3.13 -8.69
N PHE A 23 3.45 3.59 -8.97
CA PHE A 23 2.33 2.79 -9.49
C PHE A 23 2.66 2.03 -10.78
N PHE A 24 3.28 2.69 -11.74
CA PHE A 24 3.51 2.09 -13.05
C PHE A 24 4.63 1.04 -13.06
N ASN A 25 5.59 1.12 -12.14
CA ASN A 25 6.67 0.15 -12.04
C ASN A 25 6.20 -1.20 -11.49
N ASN A 26 5.17 -1.19 -10.64
CA ASN A 26 4.60 -2.36 -9.99
C ASN A 26 3.16 -2.65 -10.45
N SER A 27 2.75 -2.04 -11.57
CA SER A 27 1.40 -2.20 -12.10
C SER A 27 1.15 -3.63 -12.59
N ILE A 28 -0.04 -4.16 -12.28
CA ILE A 28 -0.55 -5.39 -12.88
C ILE A 28 -1.03 -5.19 -14.32
N PHE A 29 -1.15 -3.92 -14.74
CA PHE A 29 -1.64 -3.58 -16.06
C PHE A 29 -0.48 -3.47 -17.04
N HIS A 30 -0.74 -3.85 -18.28
CA HIS A 30 0.25 -3.69 -19.34
C HIS A 30 0.48 -2.19 -19.63
N LYS A 31 1.73 -1.79 -19.86
CA LYS A 31 2.16 -0.39 -20.15
C LYS A 31 1.27 0.41 -21.12
N LYS A 32 0.69 -0.25 -22.13
CA LYS A 32 -0.22 0.40 -23.07
C LYS A 32 -1.47 1.01 -22.44
N TYR A 33 -1.77 0.67 -21.17
CA TYR A 33 -2.92 1.17 -20.42
C TYR A 33 -2.56 2.29 -19.44
N ASP A 34 -1.27 2.63 -19.27
CA ASP A 34 -0.82 3.63 -18.28
C ASP A 34 -1.54 4.98 -18.44
N ASN A 35 -1.77 5.41 -19.68
CA ASN A 35 -2.45 6.67 -19.98
C ASN A 35 -3.93 6.73 -19.53
N PHE A 36 -4.52 5.58 -19.21
CA PHE A 36 -5.90 5.52 -18.72
C PHE A 36 -6.02 5.71 -17.21
N PHE A 37 -4.91 5.74 -16.48
CA PHE A 37 -4.91 5.90 -15.04
C PHE A 37 -4.50 7.29 -14.60
N ALA A 38 -5.11 7.75 -13.50
CA ALA A 38 -4.69 8.88 -12.68
C ALA A 38 -4.29 8.35 -11.30
N PRO A 39 -3.03 7.89 -11.13
CA PRO A 39 -2.60 7.29 -9.88
C PRO A 39 -2.39 8.34 -8.79
N ILE A 40 -2.86 8.01 -7.59
CA ILE A 40 -2.54 8.65 -6.33
C ILE A 40 -1.73 7.62 -5.54
N VAL A 41 -0.56 7.99 -5.07
CA VAL A 41 0.34 7.10 -4.35
C VAL A 41 0.46 7.51 -2.89
N VAL A 42 0.55 6.54 -2.00
CA VAL A 42 0.65 6.75 -0.55
C VAL A 42 2.00 6.21 -0.09
N GLU A 43 2.83 7.10 0.45
CA GLU A 43 4.16 6.79 0.93
C GLU A 43 4.48 7.61 2.18
N PRO A 44 4.59 6.99 3.36
CA PRO A 44 4.81 7.70 4.61
C PRO A 44 6.26 8.19 4.82
N LEU A 45 7.26 7.56 4.18
CA LEU A 45 8.65 7.98 4.32
C LEU A 45 8.92 9.20 3.44
N ALA A 46 9.34 10.31 4.05
CA ALA A 46 9.56 11.57 3.37
C ALA A 46 10.54 11.44 2.20
N SER A 47 11.65 10.72 2.38
CA SER A 47 12.65 10.51 1.32
C SER A 47 12.13 9.74 0.11
N GLU A 48 11.23 8.78 0.31
CA GLU A 48 10.60 8.03 -0.77
C GLU A 48 9.46 8.83 -1.41
N ALA A 49 8.68 9.56 -0.60
CA ALA A 49 7.63 10.45 -1.08
C ALA A 49 8.19 11.55 -2.00
N GLU A 50 9.35 12.15 -1.65
CA GLU A 50 10.03 13.14 -2.50
C GLU A 50 10.43 12.56 -3.87
N LYS A 51 10.94 11.33 -3.92
CA LYS A 51 11.26 10.66 -5.19
C LYS A 51 10.02 10.46 -6.06
N LEU A 52 8.88 10.10 -5.46
CA LEU A 52 7.61 9.94 -6.17
C LEU A 52 7.07 11.27 -6.69
N ILE A 53 7.21 12.35 -5.91
CA ILE A 53 6.87 13.72 -6.35
C ILE A 53 7.72 14.14 -7.56
N GLN A 54 9.02 13.86 -7.53
CA GLN A 54 9.93 14.12 -8.67
C GLN A 54 9.56 13.32 -9.93
N GLN A 55 8.92 12.17 -9.76
CA GLN A 55 8.35 11.38 -10.85
C GLN A 55 6.95 11.84 -11.30
N ASN A 56 6.49 13.00 -10.83
CA ASN A 56 5.18 13.60 -11.12
C ASN A 56 3.96 12.78 -10.62
N TYR A 57 4.12 11.97 -9.59
CA TYR A 57 2.97 11.36 -8.93
C TYR A 57 2.26 12.35 -8.00
N LYS A 58 0.95 12.18 -7.85
CA LYS A 58 0.18 12.79 -6.77
C LYS A 58 0.40 11.96 -5.51
N VAL A 59 1.12 12.51 -4.54
CA VAL A 59 1.60 11.77 -3.36
C VAL A 59 0.85 12.20 -2.10
N ILE A 60 0.45 11.23 -1.29
CA ILE A 60 -0.02 11.42 0.08
C ILE A 60 1.12 10.96 1.00
N SER A 61 1.83 11.92 1.61
CA SER A 61 3.00 11.68 2.47
C SER A 61 2.58 11.37 3.91
N LYS A 62 1.70 10.37 4.09
CA LYS A 62 1.24 9.86 5.38
C LYS A 62 1.04 8.35 5.29
N GLY A 63 1.03 7.68 6.44
CA GLY A 63 0.54 6.30 6.49
C GLY A 63 -0.99 6.26 6.40
N PHE A 64 -1.54 5.13 5.94
CA PHE A 64 -2.98 4.88 6.04
C PHE A 64 -3.28 3.88 7.14
N TRP A 65 -4.37 4.17 7.87
CA TRP A 65 -4.86 3.35 8.97
C TRP A 65 -6.38 3.47 9.09
N SER A 66 -6.99 2.72 10.00
CA SER A 66 -8.44 2.79 10.28
C SER A 66 -8.88 4.11 10.94
N SER A 67 -7.94 4.88 11.49
CA SER A 67 -8.17 6.17 12.15
C SER A 67 -6.93 7.06 12.10
N ASN A 68 -7.09 8.34 12.40
CA ASN A 68 -5.97 9.26 12.57
C ASN A 68 -5.17 8.87 13.82
N CYS A 69 -3.91 8.52 13.64
CA CYS A 69 -3.03 8.08 14.73
C CYS A 69 -1.56 8.27 14.37
N LYS A 70 -0.68 7.98 15.33
CA LYS A 70 0.76 7.82 15.07
C LYS A 70 1.13 6.36 15.14
N LYS A 71 1.94 5.90 14.22
CA LYS A 71 2.47 4.54 14.15
C LYS A 71 3.97 4.57 13.97
N LYS A 72 4.61 3.50 14.41
CA LYS A 72 6.02 3.28 14.16
C LYS A 72 6.18 2.48 12.88
N LEU A 73 7.00 2.95 11.97
CA LEU A 73 7.42 2.22 10.77
C LEU A 73 8.79 1.60 11.02
N TYR A 74 8.90 0.30 10.88
CA TYR A 74 10.14 -0.46 10.98
C TYR A 74 10.78 -0.56 9.60
N VAL A 75 11.82 0.24 9.38
CA VAL A 75 12.52 0.32 8.09
C VAL A 75 13.54 -0.80 7.99
N LEU A 76 13.50 -1.56 6.91
CA LEU A 76 14.44 -2.64 6.61
C LEU A 76 15.45 -2.16 5.57
N GLY A 77 16.62 -1.68 6.01
CA GLY A 77 17.61 -1.05 5.12
C GLY A 77 18.11 -1.93 3.98
N LYS A 78 18.18 -3.25 4.19
CA LYS A 78 18.59 -4.21 3.15
C LYS A 78 17.43 -4.69 2.27
N ARG A 79 16.19 -4.41 2.68
CA ARG A 79 14.96 -4.80 1.99
C ARG A 79 13.85 -3.78 2.19
N PRO A 80 14.03 -2.54 1.71
CA PRO A 80 13.13 -1.43 2.02
C PRO A 80 11.67 -1.70 1.63
N GLY A 81 11.42 -2.42 0.54
CA GLY A 81 10.06 -2.83 0.13
C GLY A 81 9.35 -3.80 1.07
N SER A 82 10.03 -4.28 2.11
CA SER A 82 9.45 -5.10 3.18
C SER A 82 9.37 -4.35 4.51
N SER A 83 9.55 -3.04 4.51
CA SER A 83 9.31 -2.18 5.69
C SER A 83 7.83 -2.20 6.07
N SER A 84 7.52 -2.18 7.35
CA SER A 84 6.16 -2.39 7.85
C SER A 84 5.90 -1.60 9.13
N MET A 85 4.64 -1.35 9.44
CA MET A 85 4.21 -0.87 10.77
C MET A 85 4.20 -2.00 11.83
N TYR A 86 4.54 -3.21 11.43
CA TYR A 86 4.68 -4.38 12.30
C TYR A 86 6.12 -4.89 12.28
N LYS A 87 6.59 -5.44 13.39
CA LYS A 87 7.94 -6.00 13.47
C LYS A 87 8.05 -7.30 12.69
N PRO A 88 9.19 -7.55 11.98
CA PRO A 88 9.42 -8.84 11.34
C PRO A 88 9.39 -9.99 12.34
N ASN A 89 8.63 -11.04 12.01
CA ASN A 89 8.53 -12.26 12.81
C ASN A 89 9.52 -13.31 12.30
N LYS A 90 10.74 -13.26 12.81
CA LYS A 90 11.82 -14.18 12.38
C LYS A 90 11.51 -15.66 12.67
N ASN A 91 10.56 -15.95 13.58
CA ASN A 91 10.19 -17.32 13.92
C ASN A 91 9.43 -18.04 12.80
N THR A 92 8.87 -17.29 11.84
CA THR A 92 8.11 -17.86 10.71
C THR A 92 8.92 -17.90 9.41
N PHE A 93 10.14 -17.38 9.38
CA PHE A 93 10.93 -17.27 8.15
C PHE A 93 11.32 -18.61 7.54
N ASP A 94 11.52 -19.63 8.37
CA ASP A 94 11.81 -20.98 7.88
C ASP A 94 10.59 -21.55 7.09
N LEU A 95 9.37 -21.18 7.44
CA LEU A 95 8.15 -21.59 6.73
C LEU A 95 8.07 -20.98 5.30
N TYR A 96 8.76 -19.86 5.07
CA TYR A 96 8.92 -19.25 3.76
C TYR A 96 10.14 -19.76 2.99
N GLY A 97 10.86 -20.74 3.54
CA GLY A 97 12.07 -21.29 2.95
C GLY A 97 13.28 -20.37 3.01
N PHE A 98 13.25 -19.32 3.83
CA PHE A 98 14.42 -18.48 4.05
C PHE A 98 15.51 -19.24 4.80
N LYS A 99 16.71 -19.25 4.24
CA LYS A 99 17.88 -19.78 4.95
C LYS A 99 18.28 -18.81 6.07
N LYS A 100 18.76 -19.32 7.21
CA LYS A 100 19.15 -18.50 8.38
C LYS A 100 20.11 -17.35 8.03
N LYS A 101 21.03 -17.55 7.06
CA LYS A 101 21.92 -16.49 6.56
C LYS A 101 21.20 -15.29 5.95
N ASN A 102 19.94 -15.45 5.52
CA ASN A 102 19.13 -14.41 4.89
C ASN A 102 18.23 -13.67 5.90
N PHE A 103 18.17 -14.11 7.15
CA PHE A 103 17.33 -13.47 8.18
C PHE A 103 17.75 -12.02 8.44
N SER A 104 19.04 -11.70 8.25
CA SER A 104 19.55 -10.33 8.39
C SER A 104 19.04 -9.36 7.31
N LEU A 105 18.36 -9.84 6.26
CA LEU A 105 17.67 -8.98 5.30
C LEU A 105 16.47 -8.28 5.92
N PHE A 106 15.95 -8.86 7.00
CA PHE A 106 14.80 -8.33 7.76
C PHE A 106 15.22 -7.64 9.07
N ASP A 107 16.50 -7.32 9.22
CA ASP A 107 16.94 -6.52 10.36
C ASP A 107 16.44 -5.08 10.22
N ILE A 108 15.86 -4.58 11.31
CA ILE A 108 15.38 -3.22 11.41
C ILE A 108 16.61 -2.30 11.44
N SER A 109 16.72 -1.43 10.46
CA SER A 109 17.78 -0.44 10.37
C SER A 109 17.40 0.88 11.03
N GLU A 110 16.11 1.19 11.05
CA GLU A 110 15.57 2.42 11.60
C GLU A 110 14.12 2.22 12.05
N GLU A 111 13.72 2.96 13.08
CA GLU A 111 12.34 3.07 13.54
C GLU A 111 11.88 4.52 13.37
N VAL A 112 10.89 4.74 12.50
CA VAL A 112 10.39 6.09 12.18
C VAL A 112 8.97 6.25 12.68
N ASP A 113 8.70 7.32 13.45
CA ASP A 113 7.35 7.67 13.81
C ASP A 113 6.65 8.36 12.64
N ILE A 114 5.54 7.80 12.19
CA ILE A 114 4.76 8.33 11.07
C ILE A 114 3.35 8.73 11.52
N GLU A 115 2.86 9.81 10.92
CA GLU A 115 1.45 10.17 11.04
C GLU A 115 0.61 9.33 10.09
N CYS A 116 -0.49 8.79 10.61
CA CYS A 116 -1.47 8.05 9.84
C CYS A 116 -2.79 8.79 9.77
N THR A 117 -3.48 8.60 8.65
CA THR A 117 -4.82 9.12 8.40
C THR A 117 -5.67 8.04 7.73
N THR A 118 -6.98 8.26 7.58
CA THR A 118 -7.81 7.34 6.83
C THR A 118 -7.73 7.62 5.32
N ALA A 119 -7.93 6.58 4.51
CA ALA A 119 -8.03 6.74 3.06
C ALA A 119 -9.19 7.67 2.71
N LYS A 120 -10.35 7.48 3.38
CA LYS A 120 -11.54 8.35 3.23
C LYS A 120 -11.21 9.83 3.40
N GLU A 121 -10.55 10.20 4.50
CA GLU A 121 -10.22 11.61 4.77
C GLU A 121 -9.29 12.19 3.71
N SER A 122 -8.30 11.42 3.29
CA SER A 122 -7.33 11.85 2.28
C SER A 122 -7.96 12.02 0.90
N LEU A 123 -8.81 11.08 0.48
CA LEU A 123 -9.51 11.15 -0.80
C LEU A 123 -10.50 12.30 -0.82
N ASN A 124 -11.22 12.55 0.29
CA ASN A 124 -12.13 13.71 0.43
C ASN A 124 -11.36 15.04 0.33
N LYS A 125 -10.20 15.18 0.97
CA LYS A 125 -9.35 16.38 0.86
C LYS A 125 -8.86 16.65 -0.56
N LEU A 126 -8.72 15.60 -1.36
CA LEU A 126 -8.32 15.68 -2.76
C LEU A 126 -9.50 15.84 -3.73
N ASP A 127 -10.73 15.97 -3.20
CA ASP A 127 -11.99 16.02 -3.95
C ASP A 127 -12.20 14.82 -4.89
N ILE A 128 -11.69 13.66 -4.52
CA ILE A 128 -11.92 12.42 -5.24
C ILE A 128 -13.31 11.90 -4.89
N LYS A 129 -14.17 11.71 -5.88
CA LYS A 129 -15.53 11.21 -5.67
C LYS A 129 -15.63 9.70 -5.86
N ASN A 130 -14.87 9.16 -6.77
CA ASN A 130 -14.88 7.72 -7.09
C ASN A 130 -13.45 7.18 -7.08
N LEU A 131 -13.30 5.97 -6.62
CA LEU A 131 -12.07 5.20 -6.67
C LEU A 131 -12.31 3.99 -7.57
N ASP A 132 -11.56 3.88 -8.66
CA ASP A 132 -11.75 2.79 -9.63
C ASP A 132 -10.87 1.58 -9.32
N PHE A 133 -9.64 1.84 -8.89
CA PHE A 133 -8.67 0.79 -8.57
C PHE A 133 -7.94 1.08 -7.26
N LEU A 134 -7.84 0.06 -6.41
CA LEU A 134 -7.08 0.10 -5.16
C LEU A 134 -6.01 -0.98 -5.15
N LYS A 135 -4.75 -0.60 -4.93
CA LYS A 135 -3.68 -1.52 -4.59
C LYS A 135 -3.24 -1.27 -3.15
N ILE A 136 -3.11 -2.34 -2.37
CA ILE A 136 -2.55 -2.30 -1.02
C ILE A 136 -1.45 -3.35 -0.91
N ASP A 137 -0.25 -2.90 -0.58
CA ASP A 137 0.94 -3.72 -0.38
C ASP A 137 1.79 -3.04 0.70
N THR A 138 1.38 -3.20 1.95
CA THR A 138 1.93 -2.47 3.11
C THR A 138 2.53 -3.38 4.15
N GLN A 139 2.64 -4.66 3.82
CA GLN A 139 3.31 -5.64 4.65
C GLN A 139 2.65 -5.80 6.04
N GLY A 140 1.30 -5.88 6.07
CA GLY A 140 0.51 -6.20 7.25
C GLY A 140 -0.57 -5.20 7.65
N SER A 141 -0.57 -3.97 7.11
CA SER A 141 -1.57 -2.94 7.46
C SER A 141 -2.86 -3.00 6.60
N GLU A 142 -2.99 -3.97 5.73
CA GLU A 142 -4.04 -4.08 4.71
C GLU A 142 -5.44 -3.99 5.31
N LEU A 143 -5.72 -4.75 6.38
CA LEU A 143 -7.02 -4.73 7.05
C LEU A 143 -7.35 -3.36 7.65
N GLU A 144 -6.38 -2.71 8.28
CA GLU A 144 -6.59 -1.40 8.89
C GLU A 144 -6.83 -0.32 7.82
N ILE A 145 -6.17 -0.43 6.66
CA ILE A 145 -6.39 0.46 5.52
C ILE A 145 -7.79 0.27 4.94
N LEU A 146 -8.25 -0.98 4.79
CA LEU A 146 -9.60 -1.29 4.32
C LEU A 146 -10.67 -0.70 5.24
N LYS A 147 -10.51 -0.84 6.56
CA LYS A 147 -11.41 -0.19 7.55
C LYS A 147 -11.44 1.34 7.40
N GLY A 148 -10.33 1.93 6.95
CA GLY A 148 -10.20 3.37 6.73
C GLY A 148 -10.74 3.89 5.39
N LEU A 149 -11.25 3.02 4.50
CA LEU A 149 -11.80 3.42 3.20
C LEU A 149 -13.15 4.15 3.32
N GLY A 150 -13.92 3.85 4.37
CA GLY A 150 -15.24 4.41 4.56
C GLY A 150 -16.20 3.97 3.44
N GLU A 151 -16.83 4.93 2.75
CA GLU A 151 -17.78 4.69 1.67
C GLU A 151 -17.14 4.43 0.29
N TYR A 152 -15.82 4.51 0.17
CA TYR A 152 -15.14 4.25 -1.09
C TYR A 152 -15.11 2.75 -1.41
N LEU A 153 -15.82 2.37 -2.47
CA LEU A 153 -15.86 1.01 -3.00
C LEU A 153 -15.21 0.99 -4.39
N PRO A 154 -13.92 0.61 -4.48
CA PRO A 154 -13.25 0.52 -5.77
C PRO A 154 -13.85 -0.59 -6.63
N LEU A 155 -13.86 -0.39 -7.95
CA LEU A 155 -14.31 -1.41 -8.90
C LEU A 155 -13.42 -2.66 -8.89
N MET A 156 -12.13 -2.47 -8.57
CA MET A 156 -11.15 -3.55 -8.52
C MET A 156 -10.13 -3.28 -7.42
N MET A 157 -9.76 -4.34 -6.70
CA MET A 157 -8.71 -4.30 -5.68
C MET A 157 -7.61 -5.32 -5.95
N LYS A 158 -6.37 -4.94 -5.69
CA LYS A 158 -5.23 -5.84 -5.54
C LYS A 158 -4.67 -5.66 -4.13
N ILE A 159 -4.79 -6.69 -3.31
CA ILE A 159 -4.33 -6.67 -1.92
C ILE A 159 -3.30 -7.77 -1.74
N GLU A 160 -2.12 -7.44 -1.18
CA GLU A 160 -1.18 -8.45 -0.75
C GLU A 160 -1.72 -9.14 0.51
N VAL A 161 -1.65 -10.48 0.53
CA VAL A 161 -2.16 -11.27 1.65
C VAL A 161 -1.09 -12.25 2.10
N GLN A 162 -0.81 -12.24 3.39
CA GLN A 162 0.12 -13.19 4.02
C GLN A 162 -0.65 -14.32 4.68
N VAL A 163 -0.61 -15.52 4.12
CA VAL A 163 -1.25 -16.71 4.70
C VAL A 163 -0.53 -17.13 5.98
N ILE A 164 0.80 -17.04 5.99
CA ILE A 164 1.64 -17.20 7.17
C ILE A 164 2.14 -15.81 7.58
N PRO A 165 1.99 -15.37 8.83
CA PRO A 165 2.39 -14.02 9.22
C PRO A 165 3.92 -13.85 9.19
N MET A 166 4.42 -12.99 8.31
CA MET A 166 5.83 -12.58 8.27
C MET A 166 6.17 -11.51 9.30
N TYR A 167 5.16 -10.90 9.89
CA TYR A 167 5.31 -9.85 10.90
C TYR A 167 4.53 -10.23 12.15
N GLU A 168 4.94 -9.68 13.29
CA GLU A 168 4.32 -9.93 14.59
C GLU A 168 2.97 -9.21 14.68
N ASN A 169 1.96 -9.89 15.23
CA ASN A 169 0.64 -9.31 15.52
C ASN A 169 -0.11 -8.72 14.31
N VAL A 170 0.23 -9.12 13.10
CA VAL A 170 -0.55 -8.76 11.92
C VAL A 170 -1.91 -9.47 11.94
N PRO A 171 -2.98 -8.81 11.45
CA PRO A 171 -4.25 -9.48 11.23
C PRO A 171 -4.09 -10.70 10.32
N SER A 172 -4.85 -11.75 10.61
CA SER A 172 -4.85 -12.94 9.76
C SER A 172 -5.49 -12.65 8.39
N TRP A 173 -5.10 -13.41 7.37
CA TRP A 173 -5.76 -13.33 6.07
C TRP A 173 -7.26 -13.61 6.14
N SER A 174 -7.71 -14.46 7.06
CA SER A 174 -9.13 -14.77 7.28
C SER A 174 -9.92 -13.59 7.83
N GLU A 175 -9.34 -12.78 8.73
CA GLU A 175 -9.95 -11.54 9.21
C GLU A 175 -10.09 -10.52 8.08
N LEU A 176 -9.09 -10.41 7.21
CA LEU A 176 -9.14 -9.54 6.05
C LEU A 176 -10.25 -9.96 5.09
N ILE A 177 -10.34 -11.24 4.75
CA ILE A 177 -11.40 -11.78 3.88
C ILE A 177 -12.77 -11.59 4.51
N HIS A 178 -12.93 -11.86 5.80
CA HIS A 178 -14.20 -11.65 6.50
C HIS A 178 -14.66 -10.18 6.48
N HIS A 179 -13.72 -9.24 6.48
CA HIS A 179 -14.03 -7.81 6.38
C HIS A 179 -14.55 -7.39 4.98
N LEU A 180 -14.19 -8.13 3.94
CA LEU A 180 -14.60 -7.85 2.56
C LEU A 180 -15.98 -8.42 2.20
N TYR A 181 -16.54 -9.30 3.04
CA TYR A 181 -17.85 -9.93 2.88
C TYR A 181 -18.84 -9.43 3.92
#